data_54947df4e47c6dcb6500ce3cc4e5ed59
#
_entry.id   54947df4e47c6dcb6500ce3cc4e5ed59
#
_cell.length_a   1.000
_cell.length_b   1.000
_cell.length_c   1.000
_cell.angle_alpha   90.00
_cell.angle_beta   90.00
_cell.angle_gamma   90.00
#
_symmetry.space_group_name_H-M   'P 1'
#
loop_
_entity.id
_entity.type
_entity.pdbx_description
1 polymer ?
#
loop_
_entity_poly.entity_id
_entity_poly.type
_entity_poly.pdbx_seq_one_letter_code
_entity_poly.pdbx_strand_id
1 'polypeptide(L)'
;MGLVLWQQMPIVGTGVDLCEVDRIKKAITASHGVRLLERVFTPREIAYAQRKANPYERYAARFAAKEAGMKALGTGWRGGLGWQDLEVINLPSGRPTLQLHRRAAEIAEKLGAVNIALSITHTSVQALAMVIIEGK
;
A
#
# COMPACT_ATOMS: atom_id res chain seq x y z
N MET A 1 25.26 -4.65 -33.74
CA MET A 1 24.70 -5.20 -32.51
C MET A 1 24.17 -4.08 -31.64
N GLY A 2 22.90 -4.07 -31.38
CA GLY A 2 22.31 -3.06 -30.50
C GLY A 2 22.64 -3.35 -29.06
N LEU A 3 23.37 -2.45 -28.43
CA LEU A 3 23.48 -2.42 -27.00
C LEU A 3 22.14 -1.93 -26.46
N VAL A 4 21.41 -2.80 -25.81
CA VAL A 4 20.24 -2.36 -25.07
C VAL A 4 20.78 -1.68 -23.81
N LEU A 5 20.83 -0.37 -23.88
CA LEU A 5 21.16 0.41 -22.69
C LEU A 5 19.90 0.48 -21.83
N TRP A 6 19.81 -0.46 -20.91
CA TRP A 6 18.82 -0.35 -19.85
C TRP A 6 19.24 0.82 -18.96
N GLN A 7 18.43 1.88 -18.98
CA GLN A 7 18.62 2.91 -17.95
C GLN A 7 18.45 2.23 -16.61
N GLN A 8 19.54 2.13 -15.90
CA GLN A 8 19.49 1.56 -14.57
C GLN A 8 18.85 2.56 -13.63
N MET A 9 17.65 2.25 -13.18
CA MET A 9 17.04 2.93 -12.06
C MET A 9 17.32 2.09 -10.83
N PRO A 10 18.13 2.58 -9.90
CA PRO A 10 18.40 1.82 -8.68
C PRO A 10 17.15 1.67 -7.84
N ILE A 11 17.09 0.59 -7.10
CA ILE A 11 16.07 0.41 -6.07
C ILE A 11 16.45 1.31 -4.90
N VAL A 12 15.53 2.19 -4.52
CA VAL A 12 15.73 3.10 -3.40
C VAL A 12 14.93 2.72 -2.17
N GLY A 13 14.04 1.77 -2.30
CA GLY A 13 13.28 1.25 -1.17
C GLY A 13 12.54 -0.03 -1.50
N THR A 14 12.45 -0.91 -0.51
CA THR A 14 11.66 -2.14 -0.60
C THR A 14 10.87 -2.31 0.68
N GLY A 15 9.69 -2.88 0.57
CA GLY A 15 8.87 -3.21 1.72
C GLY A 15 8.05 -4.44 1.45
N VAL A 16 7.87 -5.25 2.46
CA VAL A 16 6.99 -6.41 2.42
C VAL A 16 6.23 -6.45 3.74
N ASP A 17 4.96 -6.80 3.67
CA ASP A 17 4.14 -6.93 4.85
C ASP A 17 3.11 -8.03 4.69
N LEU A 18 2.77 -8.67 5.81
CA LEU A 18 1.80 -9.73 5.90
C LEU A 18 0.71 -9.31 6.88
N CYS A 19 -0.54 -9.45 6.48
CA CYS A 19 -1.68 -9.13 7.33
C CYS A 19 -2.64 -10.29 7.39
N GLU A 20 -2.99 -10.72 8.60
CA GLU A 20 -4.01 -11.73 8.80
C GLU A 20 -5.40 -11.13 8.62
N VAL A 21 -6.22 -11.79 7.79
CA VAL A 21 -7.58 -11.35 7.49
C VAL A 21 -8.43 -11.28 8.76
N ASP A 22 -8.32 -12.29 9.63
CA ASP A 22 -9.09 -12.34 10.88
C ASP A 22 -8.75 -11.18 11.83
N ARG A 23 -7.49 -10.78 11.87
CA ARG A 23 -7.04 -9.63 12.66
C ARG A 23 -7.69 -8.33 12.20
N ILE A 24 -7.75 -8.10 10.90
CA ILE A 24 -8.41 -6.92 10.33
C ILE A 24 -9.92 -6.98 10.59
N LYS A 25 -10.52 -8.15 10.41
CA LYS A 25 -11.95 -8.35 10.67
C LYS A 25 -12.29 -7.99 12.12
N LYS A 26 -11.54 -8.50 13.07
CA LYS A 26 -11.73 -8.22 14.49
C LYS A 26 -11.58 -6.73 14.81
N ALA A 27 -10.59 -6.08 14.24
CA ALA A 27 -10.36 -4.65 14.45
C ALA A 27 -11.51 -3.80 13.88
N ILE A 28 -11.98 -4.11 12.69
CA ILE A 28 -13.05 -3.36 12.02
C ILE A 28 -14.41 -3.58 12.67
N THR A 29 -14.67 -4.79 13.17
CA THR A 29 -15.95 -5.13 13.78
C THR A 29 -16.02 -4.81 15.29
N ALA A 30 -14.92 -4.36 15.88
CA ALA A 30 -14.88 -3.89 17.26
C ALA A 30 -15.65 -2.56 17.41
N SER A 31 -15.90 -2.14 18.66
CA SER A 31 -16.67 -0.94 18.95
C SER A 31 -16.11 0.35 18.33
N HIS A 32 -14.80 0.40 18.06
CA HIS A 32 -14.13 1.53 17.40
C HIS A 32 -13.84 1.29 15.92
N GLY A 33 -14.47 0.26 15.33
CA GLY A 33 -14.15 -0.19 13.97
C GLY A 33 -14.41 0.87 12.91
N VAL A 34 -15.50 1.64 13.02
CA VAL A 34 -15.81 2.70 12.06
C VAL A 34 -14.74 3.78 12.06
N ARG A 35 -14.29 4.20 13.25
CA ARG A 35 -13.21 5.19 13.37
C ARG A 35 -11.90 4.68 12.80
N LEU A 36 -11.61 3.40 13.05
CA LEU A 36 -10.43 2.76 12.51
C LEU A 36 -10.44 2.75 10.98
N LEU A 37 -11.57 2.35 10.39
CA LEU A 37 -11.74 2.37 8.94
C LEU A 37 -11.48 3.75 8.34
N GLU A 38 -12.13 4.76 8.88
CA GLU A 38 -12.03 6.13 8.39
C GLU A 38 -10.65 6.73 8.58
N ARG A 39 -9.91 6.27 9.58
CA ARG A 39 -8.54 6.73 9.85
C ARG A 39 -7.53 6.07 8.94
N VAL A 40 -7.68 4.78 8.68
CA VAL A 40 -6.70 3.98 7.94
C VAL A 40 -6.92 4.03 6.45
N PHE A 41 -8.17 3.93 6.02
CA PHE A 41 -8.51 3.80 4.60
C PHE A 41 -9.16 5.06 4.04
N THR A 42 -8.83 5.37 2.79
CA THR A 42 -9.48 6.47 2.08
C THR A 42 -10.91 6.07 1.69
N PRO A 43 -11.79 7.04 1.39
CA PRO A 43 -13.13 6.72 0.90
C PRO A 43 -13.15 5.80 -0.31
N ARG A 44 -12.19 5.94 -1.23
CA ARG A 44 -12.10 5.06 -2.41
C ARG A 44 -11.73 3.63 -2.02
N GLU A 45 -10.82 3.47 -1.07
CA GLU A 45 -10.44 2.14 -0.58
C GLU A 45 -11.60 1.45 0.11
N ILE A 46 -12.35 2.18 0.92
CA ILE A 46 -13.54 1.67 1.59
C ILE A 46 -14.60 1.26 0.57
N ALA A 47 -14.89 2.12 -0.41
CA ALA A 47 -15.86 1.83 -1.45
C ALA A 47 -15.50 0.57 -2.24
N TYR A 48 -14.22 0.41 -2.57
CA TYR A 48 -13.74 -0.77 -3.27
C TYR A 48 -13.93 -2.05 -2.44
N ALA A 49 -13.55 -2.02 -1.17
CA ALA A 49 -13.68 -3.18 -0.28
C ALA A 49 -15.15 -3.56 -0.08
N GLN A 50 -16.02 -2.58 0.10
CA GLN A 50 -17.43 -2.78 0.37
C GLN A 50 -18.23 -3.30 -0.85
N ARG A 51 -17.64 -3.38 -2.02
CA ARG A 51 -18.28 -4.01 -3.18
C ARG A 51 -18.47 -5.52 -2.98
N LYS A 52 -17.74 -6.13 -2.05
CA LYS A 52 -17.91 -7.53 -1.72
C LYS A 52 -18.70 -7.69 -0.43
N ALA A 53 -19.54 -8.73 -0.36
CA ALA A 53 -20.30 -9.06 0.84
C ALA A 53 -19.35 -9.36 2.02
N ASN A 54 -18.21 -10.00 1.74
CA ASN A 54 -17.14 -10.19 2.72
C ASN A 54 -15.94 -9.32 2.32
N PRO A 55 -15.82 -8.12 2.88
CA PRO A 55 -14.81 -7.17 2.43
C PRO A 55 -13.43 -7.37 3.08
N TYR A 56 -13.31 -8.28 4.03
CA TYR A 56 -12.15 -8.31 4.93
C TYR A 56 -10.85 -8.73 4.25
N GLU A 57 -10.90 -9.59 3.22
CA GLU A 57 -9.73 -9.90 2.42
C GLU A 57 -9.19 -8.66 1.70
N ARG A 58 -10.09 -7.84 1.18
CA ARG A 58 -9.72 -6.59 0.51
C ARG A 58 -9.12 -5.58 1.47
N TYR A 59 -9.69 -5.44 2.66
CA TYR A 59 -9.12 -4.58 3.68
C TYR A 59 -7.74 -5.05 4.13
N ALA A 60 -7.58 -6.34 4.35
CA ALA A 60 -6.29 -6.92 4.75
C ALA A 60 -5.23 -6.69 3.68
N ALA A 61 -5.59 -6.88 2.40
CA ALA A 61 -4.69 -6.66 1.29
C ALA A 61 -4.24 -5.20 1.18
N ARG A 62 -5.17 -4.27 1.32
CA ARG A 62 -4.85 -2.85 1.29
C ARG A 62 -4.05 -2.40 2.50
N PHE A 63 -4.36 -2.94 3.66
CA PHE A 63 -3.58 -2.66 4.87
C PHE A 63 -2.14 -3.12 4.73
N ALA A 64 -1.94 -4.35 4.25
CA ALA A 64 -0.59 -4.87 3.99
C ALA A 64 0.17 -4.01 2.97
N ALA A 65 -0.51 -3.56 1.92
CA ALA A 65 0.09 -2.69 0.90
C ALA A 65 0.53 -1.35 1.49
N LYS A 66 -0.27 -0.75 2.36
CA LYS A 66 0.09 0.52 3.02
C LYS A 66 1.31 0.34 3.92
N GLU A 67 1.35 -0.72 4.72
CA GLU A 67 2.50 -1.00 5.58
C GLU A 67 3.76 -1.30 4.77
N ALA A 68 3.63 -2.09 3.71
CA ALA A 68 4.76 -2.36 2.82
C ALA A 68 5.29 -1.08 2.18
N GLY A 69 4.38 -0.18 1.78
CA GLY A 69 4.75 1.13 1.26
C GLY A 69 5.50 1.99 2.26
N MET A 70 5.05 2.00 3.51
CA MET A 70 5.74 2.73 4.58
C MET A 70 7.15 2.20 4.81
N LYS A 71 7.30 0.88 4.82
CA LYS A 71 8.61 0.26 4.94
C LYS A 71 9.53 0.63 3.77
N ALA A 72 8.97 0.65 2.56
CA ALA A 72 9.74 1.01 1.37
C ALA A 72 10.20 2.48 1.40
N LEU A 73 9.40 3.37 1.98
CA LEU A 73 9.77 4.77 2.19
C LEU A 73 10.82 4.94 3.29
N GLY A 74 10.97 3.95 4.17
CA GLY A 74 12.05 3.90 5.13
C GLY A 74 11.85 4.72 6.41
N THR A 75 10.77 5.46 6.53
CA THR A 75 10.56 6.36 7.68
C THR A 75 9.55 5.84 8.69
N GLY A 76 8.66 4.95 8.28
CA GLY A 76 7.57 4.50 9.12
C GLY A 76 6.77 5.68 9.66
N TRP A 77 6.26 5.55 10.87
CA TRP A 77 5.45 6.58 11.52
C TRP A 77 6.24 7.82 11.96
N ARG A 78 7.56 7.70 12.12
CA ARG A 78 8.41 8.79 12.60
C ARG A 78 8.52 9.96 11.63
N GLY A 79 8.23 9.74 10.37
CA GLY A 79 8.31 10.79 9.35
C GLY A 79 7.08 11.67 9.27
N GLY A 80 6.10 11.50 10.14
CA GLY A 80 4.83 12.22 10.07
C GLY A 80 3.86 11.63 9.05
N LEU A 81 4.08 10.37 8.67
CA LEU A 81 3.20 9.67 7.75
C LEU A 81 1.85 9.37 8.38
N GLY A 82 0.78 9.69 7.64
CA GLY A 82 -0.56 9.22 7.95
C GLY A 82 -0.93 8.02 7.09
N TRP A 83 -1.86 7.20 7.57
CA TRP A 83 -2.33 6.04 6.83
C TRP A 83 -2.88 6.38 5.45
N GLN A 84 -3.58 7.50 5.34
CA GLN A 84 -4.21 7.92 4.08
C GLN A 84 -3.23 8.62 3.14
N ASP A 85 -2.00 8.84 3.56
CA ASP A 85 -0.95 9.37 2.69
C ASP A 85 -0.50 8.33 1.66
N LEU A 86 -0.78 7.05 1.92
CA LEU A 86 -0.58 5.96 0.98
C LEU A 86 -1.96 5.41 0.61
N GLU A 87 -2.31 5.50 -0.64
CA GLU A 87 -3.60 5.01 -1.12
C GLU A 87 -3.41 3.93 -2.16
N VAL A 88 -4.08 2.79 -1.97
CA VAL A 88 -4.08 1.72 -2.96
C VAL A 88 -5.19 2.00 -3.96
N ILE A 89 -4.81 2.11 -5.22
CA ILE A 89 -5.76 2.28 -6.32
C ILE A 89 -5.55 1.17 -7.34
N ASN A 90 -6.58 0.87 -8.10
CA ASN A 90 -6.47 -0.06 -9.22
C ASN A 90 -6.40 0.73 -10.52
N LEU A 91 -5.38 0.42 -11.33
CA LEU A 91 -5.27 0.97 -12.67
C LEU A 91 -6.40 0.40 -13.56
N PRO A 92 -6.67 1.01 -14.73
CA PRO A 92 -7.70 0.47 -15.65
C PRO A 92 -7.49 -1.00 -16.02
N SER A 93 -6.24 -1.47 -16.01
CA SER A 93 -5.90 -2.88 -16.24
C SER A 93 -6.33 -3.80 -15.08
N GLY A 94 -6.74 -3.25 -13.94
CA GLY A 94 -6.99 -3.98 -12.70
C GLY A 94 -5.76 -4.10 -11.80
N ARG A 95 -4.60 -3.74 -12.29
CA ARG A 95 -3.35 -3.81 -11.55
C ARG A 95 -3.35 -2.82 -10.38
N PRO A 96 -3.04 -3.26 -9.15
CA PRO A 96 -2.95 -2.34 -8.02
C PRO A 96 -1.69 -1.49 -8.09
N THR A 97 -1.78 -0.28 -7.60
CA THR A 97 -0.63 0.59 -7.40
C THR A 97 -0.84 1.44 -6.16
N LEU A 98 0.22 2.06 -5.67
CA LEU A 98 0.16 3.02 -4.58
C LEU A 98 0.21 4.43 -5.15
N GLN A 99 -0.75 5.24 -4.75
CA GLN A 99 -0.71 6.68 -4.96
C GLN A 99 -0.28 7.33 -3.66
N LEU A 100 0.75 8.15 -3.72
CA LEU A 100 1.30 8.81 -2.54
C LEU A 100 0.77 10.24 -2.47
N HIS A 101 0.36 10.62 -1.27
CA HIS A 101 -0.18 11.94 -0.98
C HIS A 101 0.63 12.60 0.13
N ARG A 102 0.57 13.94 0.19
CA ARG A 102 1.10 14.74 1.30
C ARG A 102 2.50 14.30 1.74
N ARG A 103 2.67 13.89 2.98
CA ARG A 103 3.98 13.56 3.54
C ARG A 103 4.65 12.37 2.84
N ALA A 104 3.88 11.37 2.43
CA ALA A 104 4.43 10.24 1.69
C ALA A 104 5.01 10.67 0.34
N ALA A 105 4.33 11.57 -0.36
CA ALA A 105 4.84 12.12 -1.61
C ALA A 105 6.12 12.92 -1.41
N GLU A 106 6.21 13.71 -0.34
CA GLU A 106 7.42 14.47 0.00
C GLU A 106 8.62 13.56 0.27
N ILE A 107 8.40 12.50 1.03
CA ILE A 107 9.45 11.53 1.35
C ILE A 107 9.93 10.83 0.09
N ALA A 108 8.99 10.41 -0.77
CA ALA A 108 9.33 9.76 -2.04
C ALA A 108 10.16 10.67 -2.94
N GLU A 109 9.82 11.94 -3.00
CA GLU A 109 10.57 12.93 -3.76
C GLU A 109 12.01 13.06 -3.24
N LYS A 110 12.18 13.13 -1.93
CA LYS A 110 13.50 13.19 -1.31
C LYS A 110 14.36 11.95 -1.56
N LEU A 111 13.71 10.79 -1.68
CA LEU A 111 14.39 9.54 -2.05
C LEU A 111 14.77 9.49 -3.54
N GLY A 112 14.28 10.43 -4.33
CA GLY A 112 14.45 10.40 -5.77
C GLY A 112 13.57 9.35 -6.46
N ALA A 113 12.44 8.99 -5.85
CA ALA A 113 11.53 7.99 -6.39
C ALA A 113 10.99 8.40 -7.75
N VAL A 114 11.03 7.47 -8.71
CA VAL A 114 10.54 7.65 -10.07
C VAL A 114 9.38 6.71 -10.35
N ASN A 115 9.45 5.50 -9.80
CA ASN A 115 8.46 4.46 -10.06
C ASN A 115 8.21 3.65 -8.79
N ILE A 116 6.96 3.24 -8.60
CA ILE A 116 6.55 2.38 -7.50
C ILE A 116 5.86 1.16 -8.10
N ALA A 117 6.35 -0.02 -7.74
CA ALA A 117 5.72 -1.28 -8.11
C ALA A 117 5.09 -1.89 -6.85
N LEU A 118 3.86 -2.35 -7.00
CA LEU A 118 3.10 -3.00 -5.93
C LEU A 118 2.62 -4.36 -6.41
N SER A 119 2.85 -5.38 -5.60
CA SER A 119 2.30 -6.71 -5.82
C SER A 119 1.56 -7.15 -4.57
N ILE A 120 0.37 -7.70 -4.74
CA ILE A 120 -0.47 -8.18 -3.66
C ILE A 120 -0.92 -9.60 -3.98
N THR A 121 -0.85 -10.47 -2.99
CA THR A 121 -1.48 -11.78 -3.06
C THR A 121 -2.23 -12.05 -1.75
N HIS A 122 -3.31 -12.80 -1.83
CA HIS A 122 -4.08 -13.11 -0.62
C HIS A 122 -4.78 -14.44 -0.73
N THR A 123 -5.03 -14.99 0.43
CA THR A 123 -5.91 -16.15 0.64
C THR A 123 -7.07 -15.71 1.52
N SER A 124 -7.92 -16.65 1.90
CA SER A 124 -8.96 -16.35 2.90
C SER A 124 -8.40 -16.06 4.29
N VAL A 125 -7.13 -16.39 4.53
CA VAL A 125 -6.47 -16.31 5.84
C VAL A 125 -5.53 -15.10 5.95
N GLN A 126 -4.78 -14.82 4.89
CA GLN A 126 -3.70 -13.83 4.90
C GLN A 126 -3.65 -13.03 3.61
N ALA A 127 -3.13 -11.81 3.73
CA ALA A 127 -2.74 -10.99 2.59
C ALA A 127 -1.27 -10.62 2.73
N LEU A 128 -0.56 -10.63 1.60
CA LEU A 128 0.85 -10.25 1.53
C LEU A 128 1.01 -9.19 0.45
N ALA A 129 1.74 -8.15 0.77
CA ALA A 129 2.06 -7.09 -0.18
C ALA A 129 3.57 -6.85 -0.24
N MET A 130 4.04 -6.53 -1.43
CA MET A 130 5.42 -6.15 -1.67
C MET A 130 5.44 -4.86 -2.46
N VAL A 131 6.28 -3.92 -2.01
CA VAL A 131 6.49 -2.64 -2.67
C VAL A 131 7.97 -2.49 -3.02
N ILE A 132 8.22 -2.08 -4.26
CA ILE A 132 9.57 -1.75 -4.73
C ILE A 132 9.51 -0.32 -5.27
N ILE A 133 10.38 0.53 -4.76
CA ILE A 133 10.54 1.90 -5.24
C ILE A 133 11.85 1.99 -6.01
N GLU A 134 11.73 2.43 -7.25
CA GLU A 134 12.87 2.70 -8.12
C GLU A 134 13.07 4.20 -8.22
N GLY A 135 14.32 4.62 -8.29
CA GLY A 135 14.65 6.04 -8.31
C GLY A 135 15.84 6.36 -9.18
N LYS A 136 16.26 7.60 -9.07
CA LYS A 136 17.44 8.11 -9.78
C LYS A 136 18.70 7.96 -8.92
#